data_2a3428e3026387d03341dae0bf322597
#
_entry.id   2a3428e3026387d03341dae0bf322597
#
_cell.length_a   1.000
_cell.length_b   1.000
_cell.length_c   1.000
_cell.angle_alpha   90.00
_cell.angle_beta   90.00
_cell.angle_gamma   90.00
#
_symmetry.space_group_name_H-M   'P 1'
#
loop_
_entity.id
_entity.type
_entity.pdbx_description
1 polymer ?
#
loop_
_entity_poly.entity_id
_entity_poly.type
_entity_poly.pdbx_seq_one_letter_code
_entity_poly.pdbx_strand_id
1 'polypeptide(L)'
;MTIATSPAGLFSLVNSVPKLRADRLVGVAATYFPGQELSDDYLWEKLCAAESAAERALRCFFCPTEIVPQGSAEVPATRWIEEPGYDYSPDMFSGDRWGLIETRQRPIISVTSMVFAYPSLTGNNFIVPPDWFRIDKKYGRINLVATSSVMTMPLNAFILSVLGGGRMVPLMLQIRYRAGLTDAATRFPDLLDTIKKMAVLSILEDQFIPGSGSISADGLSQSVSFEAAKYQEAIDKKLDHLRDAIHGPRAMVC
;
A
#
# COMPACT_ATOMS: atom_id res chain seq x y z
N MET A 1 24.96 -16.15 -0.47
CA MET A 1 23.84 -16.47 0.45
C MET A 1 22.83 -15.34 0.32
N THR A 2 21.71 -15.58 -0.34
CA THR A 2 20.69 -14.54 -0.56
C THR A 2 19.95 -14.35 0.76
N ILE A 3 20.02 -13.18 1.35
CA ILE A 3 19.28 -12.84 2.58
C ILE A 3 17.81 -12.75 2.20
N ALA A 4 16.96 -13.60 2.79
CA ALA A 4 15.53 -13.52 2.58
C ALA A 4 15.00 -12.19 3.15
N THR A 5 14.32 -11.42 2.33
CA THR A 5 13.67 -10.16 2.70
C THR A 5 12.17 -10.32 2.67
N SER A 6 11.46 -9.52 3.47
CA SER A 6 10.00 -9.49 3.47
C SER A 6 9.45 -8.95 2.14
N PRO A 7 8.16 -9.16 1.83
CA PRO A 7 7.55 -8.72 0.57
C PRO A 7 7.73 -7.23 0.27
N ALA A 8 7.70 -6.39 1.31
CA ALA A 8 7.96 -4.96 1.18
C ALA A 8 9.42 -4.55 1.43
N GLY A 9 10.29 -5.50 1.74
CA GLY A 9 11.70 -5.24 2.02
C GLY A 9 11.98 -4.52 3.34
N LEU A 10 10.97 -4.37 4.23
CA LEU A 10 11.14 -3.70 5.52
C LEU A 10 11.89 -4.56 6.54
N PHE A 11 11.76 -5.86 6.43
CA PHE A 11 12.33 -6.82 7.35
C PHE A 11 13.29 -7.78 6.64
N SER A 12 14.21 -8.33 7.41
CA SER A 12 15.14 -9.35 6.97
C SER A 12 15.07 -10.53 7.95
N LEU A 13 15.00 -11.74 7.44
CA LEU A 13 14.93 -12.94 8.25
C LEU A 13 16.06 -12.96 9.29
N VAL A 14 17.29 -12.69 8.87
CA VAL A 14 18.48 -12.74 9.74
C VAL A 14 18.46 -11.71 10.86
N ASN A 15 17.95 -10.49 10.60
CA ASN A 15 18.00 -9.39 11.57
C ASN A 15 16.71 -9.21 12.36
N SER A 16 15.56 -9.59 11.79
CA SER A 16 14.25 -9.26 12.37
C SER A 16 13.70 -10.40 13.21
N VAL A 17 13.90 -11.64 12.81
CA VAL A 17 13.42 -12.82 13.57
C VAL A 17 14.06 -12.93 14.95
N PRO A 18 15.39 -12.76 15.12
CA PRO A 18 15.98 -12.78 16.46
C PRO A 18 15.42 -11.68 17.38
N LYS A 19 15.15 -10.49 16.83
CA LYS A 19 14.54 -9.38 17.58
C LYS A 19 13.09 -9.67 17.96
N LEU A 20 12.32 -10.31 17.09
CA LEU A 20 10.96 -10.74 17.37
C LEU A 20 10.95 -11.84 18.44
N ARG A 21 11.87 -12.82 18.34
CA ARG A 21 12.03 -13.87 19.35
C ARG A 21 12.40 -13.32 20.73
N ALA A 22 13.20 -12.25 20.77
CA ALA A 22 13.59 -11.59 22.02
C ALA A 22 12.48 -10.71 22.62
N ASP A 23 11.33 -10.57 21.94
CA ASP A 23 10.20 -9.86 22.48
C ASP A 23 9.66 -10.59 23.72
N ARG A 24 9.34 -9.81 24.77
CA ARG A 24 8.90 -10.35 26.07
C ARG A 24 7.64 -11.20 25.92
N LEU A 25 6.68 -10.79 25.12
CA LEU A 25 5.41 -11.51 24.94
C LEU A 25 5.62 -12.81 24.15
N VAL A 26 6.51 -12.82 23.17
CA VAL A 26 6.89 -14.03 22.43
C VAL A 26 7.63 -15.01 23.35
N GLY A 27 8.48 -14.50 24.24
CA GLY A 27 9.14 -15.31 25.28
C GLY A 27 8.15 -15.94 26.25
N VAL A 28 7.12 -15.21 26.68
CA VAL A 28 6.02 -15.73 27.48
C VAL A 28 5.28 -16.83 26.74
N ALA A 29 4.91 -16.61 25.46
CA ALA A 29 4.25 -17.63 24.65
C ALA A 29 5.07 -18.93 24.59
N ALA A 30 6.36 -18.84 24.36
CA ALA A 30 7.27 -20.00 24.33
C ALA A 30 7.32 -20.75 25.69
N THR A 31 7.13 -20.04 26.79
CA THR A 31 7.14 -20.64 28.13
C THR A 31 5.84 -21.41 28.44
N TYR A 32 4.70 -20.92 27.96
CA TYR A 32 3.40 -21.60 28.19
C TYR A 32 3.25 -22.89 27.36
N PHE A 33 4.00 -23.05 26.30
CA PHE A 33 3.94 -24.22 25.41
C PHE A 33 5.33 -24.87 25.28
N PRO A 34 5.87 -25.43 26.37
CA PRO A 34 7.15 -26.11 26.32
C PRO A 34 7.04 -27.34 25.40
N GLY A 35 7.77 -27.33 24.31
CA GLY A 35 7.79 -28.39 23.30
C GLY A 35 7.35 -27.96 21.91
N GLN A 36 6.76 -26.79 21.75
CA GLN A 36 6.65 -26.13 20.46
C GLN A 36 7.72 -25.05 20.35
N GLU A 37 8.88 -25.42 19.80
CA GLU A 37 9.85 -24.39 19.42
C GLU A 37 9.21 -23.48 18.38
N LEU A 38 9.12 -22.19 18.68
CA LEU A 38 8.77 -21.17 17.70
C LEU A 38 9.91 -21.10 16.67
N SER A 39 9.78 -21.85 15.57
CA SER A 39 10.81 -21.89 14.53
C SER A 39 11.03 -20.52 13.90
N ASP A 40 12.21 -20.29 13.32
CA ASP A 40 12.51 -19.05 12.61
C ASP A 40 11.57 -18.85 11.43
N ASP A 41 11.21 -19.94 10.73
CA ASP A 41 10.28 -19.92 9.60
C ASP A 41 8.88 -19.47 10.05
N TYR A 42 8.37 -20.01 11.17
CA TYR A 42 7.08 -19.62 11.72
C TYR A 42 7.06 -18.13 12.10
N LEU A 43 8.07 -17.67 12.83
CA LEU A 43 8.17 -16.25 13.21
C LEU A 43 8.27 -15.34 11.98
N TRP A 44 8.98 -15.79 10.95
CA TRP A 44 9.12 -15.08 9.70
C TRP A 44 7.80 -14.98 8.93
N GLU A 45 7.06 -16.08 8.83
CA GLU A 45 5.73 -16.09 8.21
C GLU A 45 4.76 -15.14 8.91
N LYS A 46 4.75 -15.12 10.25
CA LYS A 46 3.93 -14.20 11.04
C LYS A 46 4.30 -12.75 10.79
N LEU A 47 5.58 -12.45 10.71
CA LEU A 47 6.05 -11.09 10.41
C LEU A 47 5.67 -10.65 9.00
N CYS A 48 5.83 -11.50 8.00
CA CYS A 48 5.42 -11.22 6.62
C CYS A 48 3.89 -11.08 6.48
N ALA A 49 3.11 -11.89 7.19
CA ALA A 49 1.67 -11.79 7.22
C ALA A 49 1.20 -10.47 7.85
N ALA A 50 1.81 -10.07 8.97
CA ALA A 50 1.53 -8.80 9.64
C ALA A 50 1.88 -7.60 8.75
N GLU A 51 3.02 -7.64 8.05
CA GLU A 51 3.41 -6.62 7.06
C GLU A 51 2.37 -6.48 5.95
N SER A 52 1.94 -7.59 5.36
CA SER A 52 0.92 -7.60 4.31
C SER A 52 -0.44 -7.11 4.82
N ALA A 53 -0.80 -7.43 6.07
CA ALA A 53 -2.02 -6.95 6.71
C ALA A 53 -1.96 -5.42 6.92
N ALA A 54 -0.82 -4.90 7.37
CA ALA A 54 -0.60 -3.47 7.54
C ALA A 54 -0.65 -2.71 6.21
N GLU A 55 -0.06 -3.23 5.11
CA GLU A 55 -0.19 -2.62 3.77
C GLU A 55 -1.66 -2.50 3.35
N ARG A 56 -2.47 -3.56 3.58
CA ARG A 56 -3.90 -3.53 3.27
C ARG A 56 -4.67 -2.54 4.16
N ALA A 57 -4.37 -2.52 5.47
CA ALA A 57 -5.02 -1.62 6.41
C ALA A 57 -4.72 -0.14 6.09
N LEU A 58 -3.48 0.16 5.76
CA LEU A 58 -3.04 1.51 5.41
C LEU A 58 -3.35 1.87 3.94
N ARG A 59 -3.70 0.89 3.10
CA ARG A 59 -3.90 1.07 1.65
C ARG A 59 -2.70 1.75 0.99
N CYS A 60 -1.51 1.32 1.35
CA CYS A 60 -0.25 1.90 0.89
C CYS A 60 0.80 0.81 0.77
N PHE A 61 1.55 0.80 -0.31
CA PHE A 61 2.73 -0.05 -0.43
C PHE A 61 3.89 0.51 0.37
N PHE A 62 4.55 -0.33 1.14
CA PHE A 62 5.70 0.10 1.96
C PHE A 62 7.01 0.14 1.17
N CYS A 63 7.03 -0.40 -0.03
CA CYS A 63 8.12 -0.23 -0.98
C CYS A 63 7.61 0.31 -2.31
N PRO A 64 8.49 0.94 -3.11
CA PRO A 64 8.14 1.39 -4.44
C PRO A 64 7.62 0.24 -5.30
N THR A 65 6.35 0.32 -5.69
CA THR A 65 5.66 -0.68 -6.51
C THR A 65 5.24 -0.04 -7.82
N GLU A 66 5.53 -0.71 -8.93
CA GLU A 66 5.11 -0.24 -10.25
C GLU A 66 3.70 -0.70 -10.56
N ILE A 67 2.87 0.25 -10.95
CA ILE A 67 1.49 0.01 -11.33
C ILE A 67 1.45 0.02 -12.86
N VAL A 68 1.04 -1.11 -13.42
CA VAL A 68 1.04 -1.35 -14.86
C VAL A 68 -0.39 -1.50 -15.34
N PRO A 69 -0.78 -0.87 -16.46
CA PRO A 69 -2.10 -1.09 -17.03
C PRO A 69 -2.30 -2.55 -17.41
N GLN A 70 -3.51 -3.05 -17.18
CA GLN A 70 -3.89 -4.42 -17.52
C GLN A 70 -3.65 -4.71 -19.00
N GLY A 71 -3.02 -5.87 -19.28
CA GLY A 71 -2.67 -6.28 -20.64
C GLY A 71 -1.43 -5.59 -21.23
N SER A 72 -0.63 -4.92 -20.41
CA SER A 72 0.66 -4.38 -20.85
C SER A 72 1.63 -5.50 -21.21
N ALA A 73 2.29 -5.38 -22.36
CA ALA A 73 3.30 -6.36 -22.80
C ALA A 73 4.61 -6.29 -22.00
N GLU A 74 4.87 -5.16 -21.36
CA GLU A 74 6.10 -4.92 -20.59
C GLU A 74 5.90 -5.24 -19.12
N VAL A 75 6.57 -6.29 -18.64
CA VAL A 75 6.61 -6.69 -17.25
C VAL A 75 7.83 -6.05 -16.58
N PRO A 76 7.65 -5.24 -15.52
CA PRO A 76 8.77 -4.66 -14.80
C PRO A 76 9.63 -5.71 -14.08
N ALA A 77 10.94 -5.44 -13.95
CA ALA A 77 11.85 -6.28 -13.18
C ALA A 77 11.69 -6.11 -11.64
N THR A 78 11.02 -5.05 -11.20
CA THR A 78 10.77 -4.73 -9.78
C THR A 78 9.37 -5.21 -9.35
N ARG A 79 9.04 -5.05 -8.08
CA ARG A 79 7.67 -5.32 -7.59
C ARG A 79 6.65 -4.53 -8.41
N TRP A 80 5.64 -5.21 -8.91
CA TRP A 80 4.60 -4.60 -9.73
C TRP A 80 3.23 -5.25 -9.51
N ILE A 81 2.19 -4.52 -9.88
CA ILE A 81 0.82 -5.01 -9.94
C ILE A 81 0.14 -4.49 -11.20
N GLU A 82 -0.86 -5.23 -11.69
CA GLU A 82 -1.73 -4.76 -12.75
C GLU A 82 -2.94 -4.01 -12.20
N GLU A 83 -3.30 -2.92 -12.86
CA GLU A 83 -4.55 -2.21 -12.62
C GLU A 83 -5.35 -2.04 -13.91
N PRO A 84 -6.69 -2.13 -13.84
CA PRO A 84 -7.53 -1.74 -14.96
C PRO A 84 -7.36 -0.24 -15.22
N GLY A 85 -7.61 0.17 -16.47
CA GLY A 85 -7.64 1.57 -16.84
C GLY A 85 -8.58 2.41 -15.99
N TYR A 86 -8.53 3.72 -16.15
CA TYR A 86 -9.44 4.68 -15.53
C TYR A 86 -10.49 5.14 -16.54
N ASP A 87 -11.66 5.46 -16.05
CA ASP A 87 -12.74 5.97 -16.88
C ASP A 87 -12.42 7.38 -17.36
N TYR A 88 -12.69 7.63 -18.61
CA TYR A 88 -12.64 8.98 -19.17
C TYR A 88 -14.02 9.63 -19.03
N SER A 89 -14.06 10.83 -18.47
CA SER A 89 -15.23 11.69 -18.48
C SER A 89 -14.86 13.05 -19.09
N PRO A 90 -15.66 13.60 -20.03
CA PRO A 90 -15.46 14.95 -20.54
C PRO A 90 -15.44 16.00 -19.44
N ASP A 91 -16.18 15.78 -18.34
CA ASP A 91 -16.26 16.67 -17.18
C ASP A 91 -14.90 16.81 -16.44
N MET A 92 -13.95 15.93 -16.69
CA MET A 92 -12.58 16.06 -16.12
C MET A 92 -11.92 17.38 -16.54
N PHE A 93 -12.31 17.93 -17.71
CA PHE A 93 -11.74 19.15 -18.26
C PHE A 93 -12.65 20.36 -18.10
N SER A 94 -13.82 20.21 -17.47
CA SER A 94 -14.75 21.31 -17.25
C SER A 94 -14.37 22.14 -16.02
N GLY A 95 -14.52 23.45 -16.12
CA GLY A 95 -14.17 24.38 -15.04
C GLY A 95 -12.70 24.32 -14.63
N ASP A 96 -12.43 24.34 -13.34
CA ASP A 96 -11.07 24.35 -12.77
C ASP A 96 -10.49 22.96 -12.54
N ARG A 97 -11.06 21.90 -13.11
CA ARG A 97 -10.63 20.51 -12.84
C ARG A 97 -9.34 20.11 -13.53
N TRP A 98 -9.00 20.75 -14.66
CA TRP A 98 -7.74 20.52 -15.37
C TRP A 98 -7.40 19.03 -15.60
N GLY A 99 -8.36 18.24 -16.05
CA GLY A 99 -8.14 16.82 -16.29
C GLY A 99 -7.78 16.05 -15.03
N LEU A 100 -8.40 16.36 -13.89
CA LEU A 100 -8.12 15.72 -12.60
C LEU A 100 -8.40 14.22 -12.63
N ILE A 101 -7.37 13.46 -12.32
CA ILE A 101 -7.41 12.01 -12.17
C ILE A 101 -6.95 11.66 -10.75
N GLU A 102 -7.72 10.88 -10.03
CA GLU A 102 -7.31 10.33 -8.73
C GLU A 102 -6.86 8.89 -8.93
N THR A 103 -5.60 8.60 -8.58
CA THR A 103 -5.05 7.26 -8.69
C THR A 103 -5.54 6.37 -7.55
N ARG A 104 -5.69 5.07 -7.83
CA ARG A 104 -6.13 4.07 -6.82
C ARG A 104 -5.05 3.84 -5.77
N GLN A 105 -3.79 3.86 -6.19
CA GLN A 105 -2.64 3.66 -5.31
C GLN A 105 -1.96 4.99 -5.01
N ARG A 106 -1.70 5.23 -3.72
CA ARG A 106 -1.06 6.46 -3.23
C ARG A 106 -0.22 6.17 -1.98
N PRO A 107 0.80 6.98 -1.68
CA PRO A 107 1.28 8.15 -2.43
C PRO A 107 1.92 7.77 -3.77
N ILE A 108 1.90 8.71 -4.73
CA ILE A 108 2.58 8.56 -6.02
C ILE A 108 4.05 8.94 -5.86
N ILE A 109 4.94 8.12 -6.39
CA ILE A 109 6.37 8.44 -6.50
C ILE A 109 6.64 9.18 -7.81
N SER A 110 6.21 8.59 -8.92
CA SER A 110 6.36 9.14 -10.27
C SER A 110 5.31 8.57 -11.22
N VAL A 111 4.97 9.33 -12.25
CA VAL A 111 4.15 8.85 -13.38
C VAL A 111 5.09 8.60 -14.56
N THR A 112 5.04 7.40 -15.11
CA THR A 112 5.90 6.99 -16.23
C THR A 112 5.24 7.31 -17.55
N SER A 113 3.96 6.97 -17.72
CA SER A 113 3.21 7.25 -18.93
C SER A 113 1.71 7.31 -18.66
N MET A 114 1.00 8.04 -19.48
CA MET A 114 -0.46 8.07 -19.52
C MET A 114 -0.90 8.03 -20.99
N VAL A 115 -1.84 7.15 -21.27
CA VAL A 115 -2.32 6.91 -22.63
C VAL A 115 -3.83 6.93 -22.62
N PHE A 116 -4.41 7.70 -23.53
CA PHE A 116 -5.82 7.58 -23.88
C PHE A 116 -5.93 6.50 -24.95
N ALA A 117 -6.40 5.32 -24.56
CA ALA A 117 -6.54 4.16 -25.45
C ALA A 117 -8.01 3.86 -25.66
N TYR A 118 -8.53 4.12 -26.86
CA TYR A 118 -9.93 3.82 -27.13
C TYR A 118 -10.11 2.32 -27.37
N PRO A 119 -11.01 1.64 -26.64
CA PRO A 119 -11.10 0.18 -26.62
C PRO A 119 -11.43 -0.49 -27.96
N SER A 120 -12.05 0.24 -28.90
CA SER A 120 -12.54 -0.34 -30.16
C SER A 120 -11.73 0.06 -31.40
N LEU A 121 -10.72 0.91 -31.26
CA LEU A 121 -9.91 1.41 -32.39
C LEU A 121 -8.45 1.04 -32.18
N THR A 122 -8.01 -0.04 -32.81
CA THR A 122 -6.61 -0.44 -32.79
C THR A 122 -5.71 0.66 -33.38
N GLY A 123 -4.74 1.10 -32.59
CA GLY A 123 -3.69 2.03 -33.02
C GLY A 123 -3.98 3.52 -32.79
N ASN A 124 -5.15 3.90 -32.29
CA ASN A 124 -5.48 5.31 -32.02
C ASN A 124 -5.27 5.67 -30.53
N ASN A 125 -4.02 5.56 -30.10
CA ASN A 125 -3.64 5.92 -28.74
C ASN A 125 -3.06 7.33 -28.73
N PHE A 126 -3.53 8.16 -27.78
CA PHE A 126 -2.90 9.44 -27.49
C PHE A 126 -2.03 9.32 -26.25
N ILE A 127 -0.72 9.46 -26.45
CA ILE A 127 0.25 9.48 -25.36
C ILE A 127 0.33 10.91 -24.83
N VAL A 128 0.00 11.09 -23.57
CA VAL A 128 0.06 12.41 -22.91
C VAL A 128 1.52 12.81 -22.71
N PRO A 129 1.93 14.01 -23.13
CA PRO A 129 3.29 14.49 -22.90
C PRO A 129 3.60 14.56 -21.39
N PRO A 130 4.77 14.09 -20.93
CA PRO A 130 5.11 14.06 -19.51
C PRO A 130 5.16 15.45 -18.84
N ASP A 131 5.43 16.50 -19.59
CA ASP A 131 5.46 17.88 -19.13
C ASP A 131 4.08 18.46 -18.81
N TRP A 132 3.00 17.78 -19.23
CA TRP A 132 1.63 18.17 -18.88
C TRP A 132 1.23 17.71 -17.48
N PHE A 133 1.96 16.77 -16.87
CA PHE A 133 1.60 16.23 -15.56
C PHE A 133 1.87 17.23 -14.44
N ARG A 134 0.85 17.52 -13.67
CA ARG A 134 0.96 18.18 -12.36
C ARG A 134 0.51 17.19 -11.32
N ILE A 135 1.48 16.70 -10.53
CA ILE A 135 1.27 15.55 -9.65
C ILE A 135 1.27 16.00 -8.21
N ASP A 136 0.15 15.82 -7.52
CA ASP A 136 0.09 15.83 -6.08
C ASP A 136 0.39 14.41 -5.56
N LYS A 137 1.64 14.21 -5.21
CA LYS A 137 2.16 12.89 -4.84
C LYS A 137 1.47 12.29 -3.63
N LYS A 138 1.18 13.13 -2.62
CA LYS A 138 0.61 12.68 -1.36
C LYS A 138 -0.83 12.20 -1.52
N TYR A 139 -1.63 12.96 -2.24
CA TYR A 139 -3.05 12.66 -2.41
C TYR A 139 -3.34 11.77 -3.62
N GLY A 140 -2.32 11.45 -4.42
CA GLY A 140 -2.50 10.60 -5.59
C GLY A 140 -3.27 11.28 -6.72
N ARG A 141 -3.12 12.61 -6.86
CA ARG A 141 -3.83 13.40 -7.85
C ARG A 141 -2.92 13.79 -9.00
N ILE A 142 -3.42 13.65 -10.20
CA ILE A 142 -2.74 14.05 -11.42
C ILE A 142 -3.66 15.03 -12.16
N ASN A 143 -3.16 16.23 -12.42
CA ASN A 143 -3.83 17.19 -13.27
C ASN A 143 -3.08 17.28 -14.60
N LEU A 144 -3.81 17.45 -15.69
CA LEU A 144 -3.27 17.59 -17.04
C LEU A 144 -3.34 19.06 -17.47
N VAL A 145 -2.18 19.70 -17.49
CA VAL A 145 -2.07 21.12 -17.92
C VAL A 145 -1.21 21.17 -19.17
N ALA A 146 -1.84 21.46 -20.30
CA ALA A 146 -1.13 21.61 -21.57
C ALA A 146 -0.12 22.77 -21.49
N THR A 147 1.16 22.48 -21.69
CA THR A 147 2.23 23.47 -21.63
C THR A 147 2.67 23.98 -23.00
N SER A 148 2.34 23.23 -24.06
CA SER A 148 2.66 23.61 -25.42
C SER A 148 1.52 24.44 -26.04
N SER A 149 1.85 25.54 -26.71
CA SER A 149 0.92 26.38 -27.45
C SER A 149 0.30 25.67 -28.68
N VAL A 150 0.88 24.55 -29.09
CA VAL A 150 0.35 23.70 -30.13
C VAL A 150 -0.57 22.68 -29.47
N MET A 151 -1.80 23.10 -29.19
CA MET A 151 -2.87 22.16 -28.92
C MET A 151 -3.23 21.41 -30.22
N THR A 152 -2.40 20.53 -30.65
CA THR A 152 -2.84 19.42 -31.47
C THR A 152 -3.58 18.46 -30.52
N MET A 153 -4.79 18.85 -30.15
CA MET A 153 -5.74 17.81 -29.76
C MET A 153 -5.75 16.83 -30.92
N PRO A 154 -5.36 15.57 -30.70
CA PRO A 154 -5.43 14.62 -31.80
C PRO A 154 -6.87 14.67 -32.29
N LEU A 155 -7.04 14.67 -33.59
CA LEU A 155 -8.35 14.61 -34.24
C LEU A 155 -9.25 13.55 -33.59
N ASN A 156 -8.63 12.53 -33.04
CA ASN A 156 -9.22 11.41 -32.33
C ASN A 156 -9.89 11.79 -31.00
N ALA A 157 -9.34 12.71 -30.21
CA ALA A 157 -9.98 13.18 -28.99
C ALA A 157 -11.21 14.06 -29.33
N PHE A 158 -11.15 14.82 -30.42
CA PHE A 158 -12.30 15.54 -30.96
C PHE A 158 -13.37 14.57 -31.49
N ILE A 159 -12.98 13.56 -32.26
CA ILE A 159 -13.89 12.51 -32.73
C ILE A 159 -14.51 11.76 -31.56
N LEU A 160 -13.75 11.47 -30.52
CA LEU A 160 -14.25 10.84 -29.29
C LEU A 160 -15.26 11.73 -28.54
N SER A 161 -15.01 13.02 -28.46
CA SER A 161 -15.96 13.95 -27.84
C SER A 161 -17.27 14.08 -28.63
N VAL A 162 -17.17 13.95 -29.96
CA VAL A 162 -18.31 14.04 -30.88
C VAL A 162 -19.06 12.69 -31.01
N LEU A 163 -18.34 11.59 -31.22
CA LEU A 163 -18.94 10.25 -31.33
C LEU A 163 -19.33 9.65 -29.99
N GLY A 164 -18.62 9.97 -28.94
CA GLY A 164 -18.96 9.58 -27.57
C GLY A 164 -20.15 10.36 -27.00
N GLY A 165 -20.65 11.40 -27.72
CA GLY A 165 -21.79 12.21 -27.31
C GLY A 165 -21.60 12.84 -25.91
N GLY A 166 -20.36 13.18 -25.55
CA GLY A 166 -20.04 13.71 -24.22
C GLY A 166 -20.22 12.70 -23.07
N ARG A 167 -20.22 11.41 -23.37
CA ARG A 167 -20.41 10.35 -22.39
C ARG A 167 -19.08 9.87 -21.81
N MET A 168 -19.16 9.30 -20.62
CA MET A 168 -18.04 8.59 -20.00
C MET A 168 -17.66 7.38 -20.85
N VAL A 169 -16.33 7.19 -21.05
CA VAL A 169 -15.77 6.02 -21.71
C VAL A 169 -15.01 5.20 -20.66
N PRO A 170 -15.49 3.98 -20.34
CA PRO A 170 -14.86 3.17 -19.32
C PRO A 170 -13.46 2.71 -19.74
N LEU A 171 -12.55 2.65 -18.77
CA LEU A 171 -11.19 2.09 -18.88
C LEU A 171 -10.32 2.68 -19.99
N MET A 172 -10.67 3.86 -20.51
CA MET A 172 -9.96 4.50 -21.61
C MET A 172 -8.58 5.04 -21.22
N LEU A 173 -8.41 5.46 -19.96
CA LEU A 173 -7.16 6.03 -19.48
C LEU A 173 -6.27 4.93 -18.90
N GLN A 174 -5.15 4.69 -19.56
CA GLN A 174 -4.13 3.74 -19.09
C GLN A 174 -2.97 4.52 -18.50
N ILE A 175 -2.71 4.31 -17.21
CA ILE A 175 -1.68 5.04 -16.48
C ILE A 175 -0.66 4.05 -15.94
N ARG A 176 0.61 4.25 -16.31
CA ARG A 176 1.74 3.55 -15.71
C ARG A 176 2.44 4.49 -14.75
N TYR A 177 2.51 4.08 -13.48
CA TYR A 177 3.08 4.92 -12.43
C TYR A 177 3.69 4.08 -11.33
N ARG A 178 4.51 4.71 -10.49
CA ARG A 178 5.06 4.08 -9.29
C ARG A 178 4.39 4.68 -8.07
N ALA A 179 3.94 3.81 -7.17
CA ALA A 179 3.29 4.20 -5.92
C ALA A 179 3.97 3.51 -4.74
N GLY A 180 3.71 4.05 -3.55
CA GLY A 180 4.23 3.52 -2.29
C GLY A 180 5.18 4.48 -1.58
N LEU A 181 5.76 4.00 -0.50
CA LEU A 181 6.70 4.77 0.31
C LEU A 181 8.13 4.59 -0.20
N THR A 182 8.89 5.67 -0.18
CA THR A 182 10.34 5.63 -0.31
C THR A 182 10.93 5.68 1.10
N ASP A 183 11.85 4.76 1.42
CA ASP A 183 12.53 4.71 2.72
C ASP A 183 11.59 4.62 3.93
N ALA A 184 10.53 3.78 3.82
CA ALA A 184 9.50 3.63 4.85
C ALA A 184 10.08 3.30 6.23
N ALA A 185 11.10 2.46 6.29
CA ALA A 185 11.76 2.06 7.53
C ALA A 185 12.41 3.24 8.28
N THR A 186 12.94 4.23 7.54
CA THR A 186 13.60 5.40 8.11
C THR A 186 12.61 6.51 8.43
N ARG A 187 11.63 6.72 7.54
CA ARG A 187 10.66 7.82 7.67
C ARG A 187 9.54 7.53 8.67
N PHE A 188 9.20 6.27 8.85
CA PHE A 188 8.11 5.80 9.72
C PHE A 188 8.59 4.66 10.63
N PRO A 189 9.46 4.93 11.61
CA PRO A 189 9.96 3.89 12.52
C PRO A 189 8.85 3.26 13.38
N ASP A 190 7.80 4.00 13.66
CA ASP A 190 6.58 3.56 14.35
C ASP A 190 5.77 2.54 13.51
N LEU A 191 5.87 2.58 12.19
CA LEU A 191 5.32 1.55 11.30
C LEU A 191 5.96 0.18 11.58
N LEU A 192 7.30 0.13 11.70
CA LEU A 192 8.01 -1.12 12.00
C LEU A 192 7.63 -1.69 13.37
N ASP A 193 7.49 -0.82 14.39
CA ASP A 193 7.03 -1.21 15.72
C ASP A 193 5.59 -1.75 15.67
N THR A 194 4.72 -1.10 14.92
CA THR A 194 3.32 -1.51 14.79
C THR A 194 3.21 -2.88 14.11
N ILE A 195 3.92 -3.12 13.01
CA ILE A 195 3.92 -4.42 12.32
C ILE A 195 4.45 -5.53 13.23
N LYS A 196 5.53 -5.28 13.99
CA LYS A 196 6.02 -6.26 14.97
C LYS A 196 4.97 -6.58 16.03
N LYS A 197 4.25 -5.59 16.53
CA LYS A 197 3.17 -5.80 17.50
C LYS A 197 2.01 -6.60 16.92
N MET A 198 1.66 -6.38 15.66
CA MET A 198 0.67 -7.20 14.94
C MET A 198 1.13 -8.66 14.84
N ALA A 199 2.40 -8.89 14.49
CA ALA A 199 2.97 -10.23 14.45
C ALA A 199 2.95 -10.91 15.82
N VAL A 200 3.35 -10.20 16.88
CA VAL A 200 3.29 -10.70 18.26
C VAL A 200 1.86 -11.08 18.66
N LEU A 201 0.88 -10.23 18.37
CA LEU A 201 -0.52 -10.53 18.67
C LEU A 201 -0.99 -11.79 17.96
N SER A 202 -0.67 -11.94 16.66
CA SER A 202 -1.01 -13.13 15.90
C SER A 202 -0.34 -14.41 16.45
N ILE A 203 0.89 -14.32 16.97
CA ILE A 203 1.55 -15.42 17.65
C ILE A 203 0.82 -15.80 18.93
N LEU A 204 0.41 -14.80 19.72
CA LEU A 204 -0.32 -15.03 20.98
C LEU A 204 -1.69 -15.66 20.72
N GLU A 205 -2.39 -15.23 19.69
CA GLU A 205 -3.69 -15.79 19.30
C GLU A 205 -3.56 -17.25 18.84
N ASP A 206 -2.57 -17.58 18.04
CA ASP A 206 -2.32 -18.95 17.57
C ASP A 206 -1.99 -19.91 18.72
N GLN A 207 -1.28 -19.41 19.72
CA GLN A 207 -0.89 -20.21 20.88
C GLN A 207 -2.03 -20.35 21.91
N PHE A 208 -3.21 -19.77 21.64
CA PHE A 208 -4.37 -19.82 22.52
C PHE A 208 -4.04 -19.39 23.96
N ILE A 209 -3.19 -18.39 24.14
CA ILE A 209 -2.84 -17.90 25.47
C ILE A 209 -4.09 -17.33 26.10
N PRO A 210 -4.56 -17.86 27.26
CA PRO A 210 -5.72 -17.33 27.91
C PRO A 210 -5.49 -15.88 28.31
N GLY A 211 -6.50 -15.02 28.15
CA GLY A 211 -6.41 -13.58 28.47
C GLY A 211 -6.06 -13.29 29.94
N SER A 212 -6.13 -14.30 30.81
CA SER A 212 -5.67 -14.24 32.19
C SER A 212 -5.09 -15.59 32.59
N GLY A 213 -3.89 -15.61 33.09
CA GLY A 213 -3.22 -16.78 33.64
C GLY A 213 -2.45 -16.42 34.90
N SER A 214 -2.50 -17.29 35.91
CA SER A 214 -1.65 -17.16 37.09
C SER A 214 -0.58 -18.25 37.01
N ILE A 215 0.68 -17.86 37.04
CA ILE A 215 1.81 -18.80 37.21
C ILE A 215 2.15 -18.79 38.69
N SER A 216 1.95 -19.93 39.33
CA SER A 216 2.42 -20.17 40.69
C SER A 216 3.61 -21.11 40.66
N ALA A 217 4.79 -20.57 40.88
CA ALA A 217 5.99 -21.35 41.14
C ALA A 217 6.61 -20.89 42.44
N ASP A 218 6.76 -21.82 43.42
CA ASP A 218 7.48 -21.66 44.69
C ASP A 218 7.19 -20.37 45.46
N GLY A 219 5.89 -20.08 45.71
CA GLY A 219 5.47 -18.99 46.61
C GLY A 219 5.46 -17.60 45.99
N LEU A 220 5.80 -17.44 44.72
CA LEU A 220 5.64 -16.20 43.97
C LEU A 220 4.49 -16.38 42.96
N SER A 221 3.32 -15.82 43.28
CA SER A 221 2.22 -15.74 42.31
C SER A 221 2.39 -14.48 41.46
N GLN A 222 2.83 -14.61 40.22
CA GLN A 222 2.72 -13.55 39.22
C GLN A 222 1.44 -13.76 38.40
N SER A 223 0.47 -12.89 38.58
CA SER A 223 -0.68 -12.83 37.69
C SER A 223 -0.30 -11.98 36.46
N VAL A 224 -0.21 -12.61 35.32
CA VAL A 224 -0.07 -11.91 34.04
C VAL A 224 -1.44 -11.91 33.39
N SER A 225 -2.11 -10.76 33.38
CA SER A 225 -3.31 -10.55 32.59
C SER A 225 -2.91 -9.88 31.26
N PHE A 226 -3.10 -10.58 30.16
CA PHE A 226 -2.94 -10.01 28.82
C PHE A 226 -4.34 -9.73 28.24
N GLU A 227 -4.66 -8.47 28.07
CA GLU A 227 -5.93 -8.05 27.46
C GLU A 227 -5.70 -7.87 25.94
N ALA A 228 -5.87 -8.95 25.16
CA ALA A 228 -5.71 -8.94 23.71
C ALA A 228 -6.52 -7.82 23.03
N ALA A 229 -7.75 -7.58 23.51
CA ALA A 229 -8.61 -6.53 22.96
C ALA A 229 -8.02 -5.11 23.10
N LYS A 230 -7.45 -4.79 24.27
CA LYS A 230 -6.79 -3.49 24.48
C LYS A 230 -5.52 -3.35 23.66
N TYR A 231 -4.80 -4.46 23.48
CA TYR A 231 -3.60 -4.47 22.66
C TYR A 231 -3.94 -4.25 21.19
N GLN A 232 -5.00 -4.90 20.69
CA GLN A 232 -5.53 -4.68 19.34
C GLN A 232 -5.99 -3.24 19.14
N GLU A 233 -6.76 -2.68 20.09
CA GLU A 233 -7.20 -1.28 20.05
C GLU A 233 -6.01 -0.29 19.96
N ALA A 234 -4.93 -0.58 20.69
CA ALA A 234 -3.72 0.24 20.62
C ALA A 234 -3.01 0.14 19.26
N ILE A 235 -3.03 -1.04 18.61
CA ILE A 235 -2.53 -1.22 17.25
C ILE A 235 -3.40 -0.44 16.26
N ASP A 236 -4.72 -0.55 16.36
CA ASP A 236 -5.66 0.12 15.45
C ASP A 236 -5.51 1.64 15.50
N LYS A 237 -5.40 2.21 16.71
CA LYS A 237 -5.12 3.64 16.91
C LYS A 237 -3.81 4.07 16.25
N LYS A 238 -2.75 3.26 16.36
CA LYS A 238 -1.47 3.55 15.69
C LYS A 238 -1.59 3.48 14.18
N LEU A 239 -2.32 2.49 13.64
CA LEU A 239 -2.59 2.39 12.20
C LEU A 239 -3.38 3.60 11.69
N ASP A 240 -4.35 4.10 12.44
CA ASP A 240 -5.09 5.31 12.07
C ASP A 240 -4.19 6.54 12.03
N HIS A 241 -3.34 6.74 13.05
CA HIS A 241 -2.36 7.83 13.05
C HIS A 241 -1.36 7.73 11.89
N LEU A 242 -0.87 6.53 11.57
CA LEU A 242 0.00 6.30 10.42
C LEU A 242 -0.72 6.59 9.11
N ARG A 243 -1.99 6.22 9.00
CA ARG A 243 -2.82 6.51 7.82
C ARG A 243 -2.93 8.02 7.58
N ASP A 244 -3.20 8.78 8.64
CA ASP A 244 -3.28 10.24 8.56
C ASP A 244 -1.92 10.88 8.23
N ALA A 245 -0.84 10.35 8.77
CA ALA A 245 0.51 10.82 8.45
C ALA A 245 0.88 10.58 6.97
N ILE A 246 0.56 9.39 6.44
CA ILE A 246 0.88 8.98 5.07
C ILE A 246 -0.02 9.68 4.05
N HIS A 247 -1.32 9.64 4.26
CA HIS A 247 -2.31 10.12 3.28
C HIS A 247 -2.79 11.55 3.54
N GLY A 248 -2.52 12.10 4.73
CA GLY A 248 -3.09 13.35 5.19
C GLY A 248 -4.52 13.19 5.70
N PRO A 249 -5.04 14.22 6.40
CA PRO A 249 -6.41 14.21 6.89
C PRO A 249 -7.36 14.10 5.68
N ARG A 250 -8.34 13.23 5.77
CA ARG A 250 -9.43 13.17 4.79
C ARG A 250 -10.26 14.44 4.94
N ALA A 251 -10.01 15.44 4.10
CA ALA A 251 -11.00 16.48 3.91
C ALA A 251 -12.24 15.80 3.30
N MET A 252 -13.33 15.71 4.04
CA MET A 252 -14.63 15.45 3.44
C MET A 252 -14.90 16.65 2.54
N VAL A 253 -14.74 16.47 1.23
CA VAL A 253 -15.26 17.40 0.26
C VAL A 253 -16.78 17.15 0.26
N CYS A 254 -17.49 18.00 0.99
CA CYS A 254 -18.95 18.11 0.92
C CYS A 254 -19.34 18.68 -0.44
#